data_54189df5ef78907062e480770ed14ccd
#
_entry.id   54189df5ef78907062e480770ed14ccd
#
_cell.length_a   1.000
_cell.length_b   1.000
_cell.length_c   1.000
_cell.angle_alpha   90.00
_cell.angle_beta   90.00
_cell.angle_gamma   90.00
#
_symmetry.space_group_name_H-M   'P 1'
#
loop_
_entity.id
_entity.type
_entity.pdbx_description
1 polymer ?
#
loop_
_entity_poly.entity_id
_entity_poly.type
_entity_poly.pdbx_seq_one_letter_code
_entity_poly.pdbx_strand_id
1 'polypeptide(L)'
;NGDVGYELMSLITGLEGTLSTVKISPAAFYFIGKNTAVGARFGYSYTSMNLDGASISLGTDDEFDLSNHYVKSQSYSGQFAVRNYVPLFGSRVFGMFNEIRIGGSRGQGKSFQYDGNEKNGTFSESYALTIGIVPGLTMFMTNNLSFEVSISVLECNYSYTKQTKNQVYTSSLSHFGTTFKPNLLGVGFSIMYYFQVGKR
;
A
#
# COMPACT_ATOMS: atom_id res chain seq x y z
N ASN A 1 5.83 -8.78 -27.45
CA ASN A 1 4.96 -9.08 -26.31
C ASN A 1 5.17 -8.12 -25.15
N GLY A 2 5.40 -6.82 -25.41
CA GLY A 2 5.61 -5.77 -24.44
C GLY A 2 4.81 -4.49 -24.70
N ASP A 3 3.96 -4.48 -25.72
CA ASP A 3 3.41 -3.22 -26.24
C ASP A 3 2.04 -2.78 -25.68
N VAL A 4 1.35 -3.64 -24.94
CA VAL A 4 -0.02 -3.31 -24.45
C VAL A 4 -0.03 -2.14 -23.46
N GLY A 5 1.03 -1.95 -22.70
CA GLY A 5 1.14 -0.83 -21.75
C GLY A 5 1.42 0.51 -22.42
N TYR A 6 2.14 0.51 -23.52
CA TYR A 6 2.49 1.73 -24.27
C TYR A 6 1.35 2.21 -25.15
N GLU A 7 0.58 1.30 -25.73
CA GLU A 7 -0.60 1.67 -26.53
C GLU A 7 -1.71 2.28 -25.69
N LEU A 8 -1.93 1.80 -24.47
CA LEU A 8 -2.89 2.41 -23.55
C LEU A 8 -2.45 3.82 -23.09
N MET A 9 -1.15 4.07 -22.96
CA MET A 9 -0.63 5.41 -22.65
C MET A 9 -0.71 6.36 -23.86
N SER A 10 -0.62 5.85 -25.09
CA SER A 10 -0.71 6.68 -26.29
C SER A 10 -2.14 7.16 -26.61
N LEU A 11 -3.16 6.53 -26.02
CA LEU A 11 -4.56 6.93 -26.12
C LEU A 11 -4.94 8.08 -25.19
N ILE A 12 -4.08 8.39 -24.20
CA ILE A 12 -4.30 9.49 -23.27
C ILE A 12 -3.42 10.66 -23.70
N THR A 13 -4.00 11.62 -24.38
CA THR A 13 -3.33 12.87 -24.76
C THR A 13 -3.68 13.97 -23.76
N GLY A 14 -2.69 14.79 -23.36
CA GLY A 14 -2.92 15.96 -22.53
C GLY A 14 -3.07 15.66 -21.03
N LEU A 15 -2.52 14.55 -20.53
CA LEU A 15 -2.54 14.26 -19.09
C LEU A 15 -1.61 15.23 -18.34
N GLU A 16 -2.16 16.34 -17.87
CA GLU A 16 -1.52 17.21 -16.88
C GLU A 16 -2.04 16.82 -15.50
N GLY A 17 -1.19 16.22 -14.69
CA GLY A 17 -1.61 15.77 -13.36
C GLY A 17 -0.47 15.69 -12.38
N THR A 18 -0.78 15.96 -11.11
CA THR A 18 0.16 15.81 -10.00
C THR A 18 -0.31 14.69 -9.08
N LEU A 19 0.52 13.65 -8.94
CA LEU A 19 0.33 12.58 -7.95
C LEU A 19 1.37 12.72 -6.86
N SER A 20 0.92 12.91 -5.62
CA SER A 20 1.78 12.90 -4.44
C SER A 20 1.32 11.80 -3.49
N THR A 21 2.24 10.92 -3.12
CA THR A 21 1.97 9.86 -2.14
C THR A 21 3.05 9.83 -1.09
N VAL A 22 2.64 9.90 0.18
CA VAL A 22 3.51 9.73 1.34
C VAL A 22 3.04 8.50 2.11
N LYS A 23 3.97 7.56 2.37
CA LYS A 23 3.72 6.38 3.21
C LYS A 23 4.79 6.28 4.27
N ILE A 24 4.35 6.14 5.52
CA ILE A 24 5.22 5.94 6.68
C ILE A 24 4.71 4.71 7.42
N SER A 25 5.63 3.78 7.75
CA SER A 25 5.25 2.52 8.39
C SER A 25 6.26 2.10 9.46
N PRO A 26 6.30 2.78 10.62
CA PRO A 26 7.14 2.39 11.73
C PRO A 26 6.73 1.01 12.27
N ALA A 27 7.73 0.24 12.68
CA ALA A 27 7.54 -1.08 13.28
C ALA A 27 8.49 -1.27 14.47
N ALA A 28 8.03 -2.00 15.48
CA ALA A 28 8.82 -2.41 16.62
C ALA A 28 8.69 -3.91 16.82
N PHE A 29 9.83 -4.61 17.01
CA PHE A 29 9.88 -6.04 17.22
C PHE A 29 10.69 -6.37 18.47
N TYR A 30 10.24 -7.40 19.18
CA TYR A 30 10.89 -7.97 20.34
C TYR A 30 11.19 -9.44 20.09
N PHE A 31 12.45 -9.84 20.33
CA PHE A 31 12.88 -11.23 20.18
C PHE A 31 12.40 -12.06 21.37
N ILE A 32 11.54 -13.04 21.10
CA ILE A 32 11.04 -14.02 22.09
C ILE A 32 11.85 -15.31 22.08
N GLY A 33 12.71 -15.49 21.09
CA GLY A 33 13.59 -16.63 20.93
C GLY A 33 14.83 -16.25 20.11
N LYS A 34 15.72 -17.24 19.87
CA LYS A 34 16.99 -17.01 19.14
C LYS A 34 16.77 -16.42 17.73
N ASN A 35 15.72 -16.87 17.06
CA ASN A 35 15.43 -16.52 15.66
C ASN A 35 14.00 -16.05 15.45
N THR A 36 13.23 -15.85 16.52
CA THR A 36 11.82 -15.50 16.43
C THR A 36 11.56 -14.19 17.15
N ALA A 37 10.93 -13.27 16.44
CA ALA A 37 10.50 -11.98 16.99
C ALA A 37 8.99 -11.80 16.79
N VAL A 38 8.37 -11.11 17.72
CA VAL A 38 6.98 -10.64 17.64
C VAL A 38 6.99 -9.12 17.68
N GLY A 39 6.05 -8.51 16.96
CA GLY A 39 6.02 -7.06 16.89
C GLY A 39 4.72 -6.49 16.40
N ALA A 40 4.72 -5.17 16.34
CA ALA A 40 3.62 -4.39 15.79
C ALA A 40 4.16 -3.39 14.76
N ARG A 41 3.33 -3.12 13.77
CA ARG A 41 3.57 -2.16 12.71
C ARG A 41 2.40 -1.20 12.64
N PHE A 42 2.68 0.08 12.57
CA PHE A 42 1.69 1.11 12.31
C PHE A 42 1.96 1.71 10.94
N GLY A 43 0.92 1.98 10.18
CA GLY A 43 1.03 2.60 8.87
C GLY A 43 0.19 3.85 8.77
N TYR A 44 0.74 4.85 8.13
CA TYR A 44 0.02 6.02 7.66
C TYR A 44 0.31 6.20 6.17
N SER A 45 -0.74 6.43 5.40
CA SER A 45 -0.62 6.74 3.98
C SER A 45 -1.49 7.94 3.65
N TYR A 46 -0.92 8.86 2.89
CA TYR A 46 -1.63 10.01 2.32
C TYR A 46 -1.36 10.05 0.82
N THR A 47 -2.42 10.15 0.03
CA THR A 47 -2.34 10.28 -1.42
C THR A 47 -3.17 11.49 -1.84
N SER A 48 -2.61 12.34 -2.66
CA SER A 48 -3.28 13.45 -3.31
C SER A 48 -3.03 13.37 -4.80
N MET A 49 -4.09 13.34 -5.58
CA MET A 49 -4.04 13.34 -7.04
C MET A 49 -4.88 14.50 -7.55
N ASN A 50 -4.29 15.25 -8.45
CA ASN A 50 -4.95 16.32 -9.20
C ASN A 50 -4.77 16.01 -10.69
N LEU A 51 -5.87 15.87 -11.41
CA LEU A 51 -5.89 15.69 -12.86
C LEU A 51 -6.56 16.92 -13.47
N ASP A 52 -5.73 17.76 -14.11
CA ASP A 52 -6.18 18.92 -14.86
C ASP A 52 -6.01 18.61 -16.36
N GLY A 53 -7.11 18.62 -17.11
CA GLY A 53 -7.07 18.59 -18.58
C GLY A 53 -6.75 17.24 -19.23
N ALA A 54 -7.18 16.11 -18.64
CA ALA A 54 -7.08 14.82 -19.31
C ALA A 54 -8.27 14.57 -20.24
N SER A 55 -8.03 14.37 -21.52
CA SER A 55 -9.04 13.86 -22.44
C SER A 55 -8.66 12.47 -22.96
N ILE A 56 -9.63 11.55 -22.98
CA ILE A 56 -9.47 10.23 -23.58
C ILE A 56 -10.25 10.23 -24.90
N SER A 57 -9.52 10.15 -26.02
CA SER A 57 -10.11 9.98 -27.35
C SER A 57 -10.17 8.48 -27.70
N LEU A 58 -11.37 7.95 -27.84
CA LEU A 58 -11.63 6.55 -28.22
C LEU A 58 -11.85 6.40 -29.74
N GLY A 59 -11.14 7.16 -30.53
CA GLY A 59 -10.97 6.89 -31.97
C GLY A 59 -12.14 7.21 -32.90
N THR A 60 -13.32 7.60 -32.43
CA THR A 60 -14.43 8.10 -33.22
C THR A 60 -15.30 9.02 -32.36
N ASP A 61 -15.19 10.33 -32.56
CA ASP A 61 -16.06 11.43 -32.11
C ASP A 61 -16.50 11.49 -30.61
N ASP A 62 -16.18 10.52 -29.79
CA ASP A 62 -16.45 10.53 -28.36
C ASP A 62 -15.17 10.90 -27.58
N GLU A 63 -15.06 12.16 -27.23
CA GLU A 63 -14.02 12.70 -26.36
C GLU A 63 -14.56 12.72 -24.92
N PHE A 64 -13.99 11.89 -24.06
CA PHE A 64 -14.30 11.93 -22.62
C PHE A 64 -13.36 12.91 -21.94
N ASP A 65 -13.88 14.05 -21.54
CA ASP A 65 -13.16 15.04 -20.76
C ASP A 65 -13.10 14.61 -19.28
N LEU A 66 -11.90 14.24 -18.80
CA LEU A 66 -11.61 13.92 -17.40
C LEU A 66 -11.02 15.12 -16.66
N SER A 67 -11.25 16.32 -17.17
CA SER A 67 -10.71 17.53 -16.57
C SER A 67 -11.26 17.76 -15.16
N ASN A 68 -10.45 18.39 -14.30
CA ASN A 68 -10.83 18.83 -12.96
C ASN A 68 -11.22 17.72 -11.97
N HIS A 69 -10.46 16.60 -11.98
CA HIS A 69 -10.68 15.50 -11.03
C HIS A 69 -9.66 15.56 -9.89
N TYR A 70 -10.17 15.78 -8.66
CA TYR A 70 -9.37 15.87 -7.44
C TYR A 70 -9.64 14.66 -6.55
N VAL A 71 -8.60 13.93 -6.19
CA VAL A 71 -8.70 12.81 -5.24
C VAL A 71 -7.73 13.03 -4.09
N LYS A 72 -8.25 12.97 -2.87
CA LYS A 72 -7.45 12.93 -1.65
C LYS A 72 -7.84 11.71 -0.84
N SER A 73 -6.85 10.95 -0.41
CA SER A 73 -7.04 9.75 0.39
C SER A 73 -6.04 9.71 1.53
N GLN A 74 -6.50 9.29 2.69
CA GLN A 74 -5.65 9.01 3.85
C GLN A 74 -6.05 7.68 4.48
N SER A 75 -5.08 6.94 4.96
CA SER A 75 -5.33 5.69 5.66
C SER A 75 -4.39 5.47 6.83
N TYR A 76 -4.92 4.81 7.84
CA TYR A 76 -4.20 4.36 9.02
C TYR A 76 -4.30 2.84 9.11
N SER A 77 -3.21 2.18 9.48
CA SER A 77 -3.19 0.73 9.66
C SER A 77 -2.45 0.35 10.92
N GLY A 78 -2.89 -0.75 11.54
CA GLY A 78 -2.21 -1.39 12.65
C GLY A 78 -2.11 -2.88 12.37
N GLN A 79 -0.92 -3.47 12.53
CA GLN A 79 -0.66 -4.88 12.28
C GLN A 79 0.17 -5.47 13.40
N PHE A 80 -0.15 -6.71 13.78
CA PHE A 80 0.72 -7.57 14.57
C PHE A 80 1.46 -8.51 13.64
N ALA A 81 2.71 -8.80 13.97
CA ALA A 81 3.55 -9.65 13.15
C ALA A 81 4.36 -10.63 14.00
N VAL A 82 4.51 -11.83 13.46
CA VAL A 82 5.45 -12.83 13.95
C VAL A 82 6.47 -13.06 12.85
N ARG A 83 7.74 -12.93 13.19
CA ARG A 83 8.86 -13.00 12.27
C ARG A 83 9.84 -14.08 12.70
N ASN A 84 10.24 -14.92 11.76
CA ASN A 84 11.27 -15.92 11.94
C ASN A 84 12.46 -15.62 11.03
N TYR A 85 13.66 -15.65 11.59
CA TYR A 85 14.91 -15.39 10.88
C TYR A 85 15.68 -16.68 10.62
N VAL A 86 16.26 -16.81 9.43
CA VAL A 86 17.11 -17.93 9.03
C VAL A 86 18.43 -17.36 8.51
N PRO A 87 19.57 -17.65 9.13
CA PRO A 87 20.87 -17.23 8.61
C PRO A 87 21.13 -17.82 7.23
N LEU A 88 21.57 -17.01 6.27
CA LEU A 88 21.96 -17.48 4.94
C LEU A 88 23.40 -17.96 4.95
N PHE A 89 23.63 -19.18 4.50
CA PHE A 89 24.97 -19.78 4.33
C PHE A 89 25.85 -19.69 5.58
N GLY A 90 25.24 -19.72 6.77
CA GLY A 90 25.99 -19.53 8.01
C GLY A 90 26.55 -18.12 8.25
N SER A 91 26.14 -17.16 7.41
CA SER A 91 26.55 -15.75 7.53
C SER A 91 25.97 -15.11 8.79
N ARG A 92 26.75 -14.24 9.42
CA ARG A 92 26.31 -13.35 10.49
C ARG A 92 25.74 -12.02 9.96
N VAL A 93 25.98 -11.75 8.68
CA VAL A 93 25.61 -10.49 8.03
C VAL A 93 24.32 -10.65 7.23
N PHE A 94 24.16 -11.80 6.54
CA PHE A 94 23.00 -12.03 5.67
C PHE A 94 22.05 -13.06 6.27
N GLY A 95 20.78 -12.77 6.22
CA GLY A 95 19.71 -13.66 6.64
C GLY A 95 18.47 -13.54 5.76
N MET A 96 17.62 -14.54 5.85
CA MET A 96 16.25 -14.48 5.39
C MET A 96 15.33 -14.32 6.59
N PHE A 97 14.18 -13.70 6.37
CA PHE A 97 13.09 -13.76 7.33
C PHE A 97 11.77 -14.11 6.64
N ASN A 98 10.90 -14.73 7.39
CA ASN A 98 9.51 -14.89 7.02
C ASN A 98 8.65 -14.21 8.08
N GLU A 99 7.76 -13.32 7.66
CA GLU A 99 6.89 -12.56 8.54
C GLU A 99 5.43 -12.88 8.22
N ILE A 100 4.69 -13.32 9.23
CA ILE A 100 3.24 -13.47 9.17
C ILE A 100 2.64 -12.24 9.83
N ARG A 101 1.74 -11.56 9.12
CA ARG A 101 1.06 -10.33 9.56
C ARG A 101 -0.43 -10.56 9.67
N ILE A 102 -1.02 -9.97 10.71
CA ILE A 102 -2.46 -9.81 10.82
C ILE A 102 -2.75 -8.39 11.29
N GLY A 103 -3.70 -7.73 10.65
CA GLY A 103 -4.00 -6.36 11.04
C GLY A 103 -5.21 -5.78 10.36
N GLY A 104 -5.52 -4.54 10.73
CA GLY A 104 -6.62 -3.78 10.19
C GLY A 104 -6.18 -2.41 9.72
N SER A 105 -6.98 -1.83 8.82
CA SER A 105 -6.82 -0.47 8.37
C SER A 105 -8.15 0.26 8.27
N ARG A 106 -8.07 1.58 8.42
CA ARG A 106 -9.17 2.51 8.16
C ARG A 106 -8.68 3.56 7.19
N GLY A 107 -9.43 3.72 6.08
CA GLY A 107 -9.18 4.74 5.06
C GLY A 107 -10.33 5.71 4.94
N GLN A 108 -10.01 6.93 4.54
CA GLN A 108 -10.96 7.95 4.16
C GLN A 108 -10.52 8.57 2.85
N GLY A 109 -11.44 8.70 1.90
CA GLY A 109 -11.19 9.29 0.60
C GLY A 109 -12.22 10.37 0.29
N LYS A 110 -11.78 11.40 -0.42
CA LYS A 110 -12.62 12.43 -0.99
C LYS A 110 -12.24 12.59 -2.46
N SER A 111 -13.24 12.51 -3.31
CA SER A 111 -13.10 12.77 -4.74
C SER A 111 -14.07 13.87 -5.14
N PHE A 112 -13.59 14.82 -5.92
CA PHE A 112 -14.40 15.90 -6.45
C PHE A 112 -14.17 15.98 -7.96
N GLN A 113 -15.26 16.11 -8.69
CA GLN A 113 -15.25 16.34 -10.12
C GLN A 113 -16.13 17.59 -10.39
N TYR A 114 -15.64 18.47 -11.22
CA TYR A 114 -16.41 19.59 -11.72
C TYR A 114 -16.97 19.25 -13.08
N ASP A 115 -18.28 19.35 -13.22
CA ASP A 115 -19.00 19.18 -14.49
C ASP A 115 -19.67 20.54 -14.80
N GLY A 116 -18.99 21.38 -15.57
CA GLY A 116 -19.36 22.77 -15.76
C GLY A 116 -19.34 23.54 -14.44
N ASN A 117 -20.49 24.06 -14.00
CA ASN A 117 -20.66 24.78 -12.73
C ASN A 117 -21.09 23.87 -11.56
N GLU A 118 -21.34 22.59 -11.81
CA GLU A 118 -21.76 21.65 -10.77
C GLU A 118 -20.56 20.91 -10.17
N LYS A 119 -20.51 20.90 -8.84
CA LYS A 119 -19.48 20.18 -8.09
C LYS A 119 -20.05 18.85 -7.59
N ASN A 120 -19.61 17.76 -8.20
CA ASN A 120 -19.92 16.42 -7.75
C ASN A 120 -18.84 15.91 -6.79
N GLY A 121 -19.24 15.58 -5.56
CA GLY A 121 -18.33 15.10 -4.53
C GLY A 121 -18.71 13.70 -4.06
N THR A 122 -17.70 12.83 -3.93
CA THR A 122 -17.85 11.51 -3.31
C THR A 122 -16.93 11.42 -2.10
N PHE A 123 -17.50 11.05 -0.97
CA PHE A 123 -16.78 10.72 0.25
C PHE A 123 -16.81 9.20 0.43
N SER A 124 -15.65 8.60 0.71
CA SER A 124 -15.52 7.17 0.96
C SER A 124 -14.88 6.91 2.30
N GLU A 125 -15.42 5.96 3.04
CA GLU A 125 -14.80 5.36 4.22
C GLU A 125 -14.57 3.88 3.94
N SER A 126 -13.36 3.41 4.22
CA SER A 126 -12.98 2.01 4.04
C SER A 126 -12.41 1.44 5.31
N TYR A 127 -12.74 0.19 5.58
CA TYR A 127 -12.18 -0.64 6.64
C TYR A 127 -11.66 -1.91 6.00
N ALA A 128 -10.49 -2.36 6.38
CA ALA A 128 -9.97 -3.61 5.88
C ALA A 128 -9.31 -4.43 7.00
N LEU A 129 -9.42 -5.75 6.88
CA LEU A 129 -8.67 -6.72 7.64
C LEU A 129 -7.76 -7.46 6.68
N THR A 130 -6.50 -7.62 7.06
CA THR A 130 -5.48 -8.24 6.21
C THR A 130 -4.72 -9.29 7.00
N ILE A 131 -4.51 -10.45 6.39
CA ILE A 131 -3.59 -11.48 6.84
C ILE A 131 -2.63 -11.72 5.70
N GLY A 132 -1.31 -11.69 5.97
CA GLY A 132 -0.31 -11.83 4.92
C GLY A 132 0.93 -12.60 5.34
N ILE A 133 1.61 -13.19 4.35
CA ILE A 133 2.91 -13.81 4.47
C ILE A 133 3.91 -13.02 3.64
N VAL A 134 4.96 -12.56 4.29
CA VAL A 134 5.93 -11.63 3.73
C VAL A 134 7.35 -12.14 3.99
N PRO A 135 7.89 -12.94 3.08
CA PRO A 135 9.31 -13.29 3.10
C PRO A 135 10.17 -12.08 2.75
N GLY A 136 11.40 -12.10 3.24
CA GLY A 136 12.38 -11.05 2.95
C GLY A 136 13.82 -11.48 3.20
N LEU A 137 14.70 -10.60 2.79
CA LEU A 137 16.13 -10.69 3.03
C LEU A 137 16.54 -9.58 4.00
N THR A 138 17.44 -9.89 4.89
CA THR A 138 18.03 -8.92 5.82
C THR A 138 19.53 -8.91 5.68
N MET A 139 20.12 -7.71 5.70
CA MET A 139 21.55 -7.51 5.73
C MET A 139 21.90 -6.64 6.93
N PHE A 140 22.64 -7.19 7.87
CA PHE A 140 23.12 -6.45 9.04
C PHE A 140 24.31 -5.57 8.65
N MET A 141 24.14 -4.26 8.71
CA MET A 141 25.21 -3.29 8.48
C MET A 141 26.08 -3.09 9.73
N THR A 142 25.47 -3.24 10.90
CA THR A 142 26.10 -3.26 12.21
C THR A 142 25.40 -4.28 13.10
N ASN A 143 25.89 -4.49 14.33
CA ASN A 143 25.23 -5.38 15.29
C ASN A 143 23.78 -4.99 15.62
N ASN A 144 23.41 -3.73 15.39
CA ASN A 144 22.14 -3.17 15.79
C ASN A 144 21.31 -2.61 14.62
N LEU A 145 21.86 -2.57 13.42
CA LEU A 145 21.22 -1.94 12.27
C LEU A 145 21.20 -2.92 11.09
N SER A 146 20.04 -3.15 10.53
CA SER A 146 19.88 -3.91 9.29
C SER A 146 19.12 -3.15 8.22
N PHE A 147 19.45 -3.46 6.99
CA PHE A 147 18.67 -3.15 5.80
C PHE A 147 17.89 -4.39 5.38
N GLU A 148 16.65 -4.23 5.04
CA GLU A 148 15.76 -5.33 4.69
C GLU A 148 15.03 -5.06 3.38
N VAL A 149 14.84 -6.13 2.62
CA VAL A 149 14.04 -6.16 1.40
C VAL A 149 13.00 -7.25 1.55
N SER A 150 11.74 -6.94 1.30
CA SER A 150 10.63 -7.87 1.46
C SER A 150 9.63 -7.81 0.31
N ILE A 151 8.97 -8.93 0.07
CA ILE A 151 7.89 -9.04 -0.92
C ILE A 151 6.67 -9.68 -0.26
N SER A 152 5.47 -9.23 -0.61
CA SER A 152 4.24 -9.89 -0.19
C SER A 152 3.94 -11.05 -1.15
N VAL A 153 3.85 -12.28 -0.62
CA VAL A 153 3.63 -13.47 -1.43
C VAL A 153 2.18 -13.95 -1.36
N LEU A 154 1.63 -13.94 -0.15
CA LEU A 154 0.25 -14.30 0.10
C LEU A 154 -0.42 -13.20 0.91
N GLU A 155 -1.56 -12.75 0.46
CA GLU A 155 -2.37 -11.78 1.16
C GLU A 155 -3.85 -12.13 1.03
N CYS A 156 -4.52 -12.24 2.16
CA CYS A 156 -5.96 -12.34 2.27
C CYS A 156 -6.48 -11.03 2.83
N ASN A 157 -7.38 -10.40 2.10
CA ASN A 157 -7.94 -9.10 2.46
C ASN A 157 -9.46 -9.18 2.47
N TYR A 158 -10.06 -8.72 3.56
CA TYR A 158 -11.48 -8.42 3.64
C TYR A 158 -11.65 -6.91 3.78
N SER A 159 -12.36 -6.27 2.87
CA SER A 159 -12.59 -4.83 2.91
C SER A 159 -14.08 -4.51 2.84
N TYR A 160 -14.47 -3.51 3.60
CA TYR A 160 -15.77 -2.88 3.58
C TYR A 160 -15.60 -1.40 3.26
N THR A 161 -16.27 -0.94 2.22
CA THR A 161 -16.22 0.47 1.78
C THR A 161 -17.63 1.04 1.73
N LYS A 162 -17.80 2.17 2.39
CA LYS A 162 -19.01 2.98 2.35
C LYS A 162 -18.73 4.25 1.55
N GLN A 163 -19.55 4.53 0.55
CA GLN A 163 -19.44 5.74 -0.27
C GLN A 163 -20.69 6.59 -0.13
N THR A 164 -20.51 7.88 -0.02
CA THR A 164 -21.59 8.87 -0.01
C THR A 164 -21.35 9.88 -1.12
N LYS A 165 -22.24 9.90 -2.11
CA LYS A 165 -22.18 10.83 -3.24
C LYS A 165 -23.10 12.01 -2.97
N ASN A 166 -22.59 13.23 -3.16
CA ASN A 166 -23.30 14.50 -2.99
C ASN A 166 -24.07 14.62 -1.68
N GLN A 167 -23.54 14.01 -0.59
CA GLN A 167 -24.13 14.00 0.77
C GLN A 167 -25.51 13.34 0.89
N VAL A 168 -26.06 12.76 -0.18
CA VAL A 168 -27.42 12.21 -0.23
C VAL A 168 -27.44 10.72 -0.51
N TYR A 169 -26.68 10.27 -1.50
CA TYR A 169 -26.70 8.87 -1.93
C TYR A 169 -25.61 8.08 -1.23
N THR A 170 -26.00 7.10 -0.42
CA THR A 170 -25.06 6.20 0.28
C THR A 170 -25.11 4.82 -0.35
N SER A 171 -23.95 4.28 -0.70
CA SER A 171 -23.75 2.91 -1.16
C SER A 171 -22.67 2.24 -0.33
N SER A 172 -22.79 0.94 -0.11
CA SER A 172 -21.79 0.15 0.59
C SER A 172 -21.41 -1.07 -0.23
N LEU A 173 -20.11 -1.41 -0.22
CA LEU A 173 -19.55 -2.56 -0.91
C LEU A 173 -18.64 -3.32 0.04
N SER A 174 -18.88 -4.64 0.15
CA SER A 174 -17.98 -5.56 0.83
C SER A 174 -17.23 -6.38 -0.19
N HIS A 175 -15.95 -6.50 -0.03
CA HIS A 175 -15.10 -7.30 -0.92
C HIS A 175 -14.18 -8.20 -0.11
N PHE A 176 -14.16 -9.48 -0.47
CA PHE A 176 -13.17 -10.45 0.00
C PHE A 176 -12.26 -10.82 -1.16
N GLY A 177 -10.97 -10.67 -0.95
CA GLY A 177 -9.96 -10.98 -1.94
C GLY A 177 -8.82 -11.79 -1.34
N THR A 178 -8.34 -12.77 -2.09
CA THR A 178 -7.12 -13.52 -1.78
C THR A 178 -6.18 -13.36 -2.95
N THR A 179 -5.00 -12.87 -2.67
CA THR A 179 -3.94 -12.72 -3.68
C THR A 179 -2.82 -13.69 -3.33
N PHE A 180 -2.58 -14.64 -4.23
CA PHE A 180 -1.44 -15.55 -4.18
C PHE A 180 -0.58 -15.29 -5.41
N LYS A 181 0.12 -14.18 -5.40
CA LYS A 181 1.14 -13.84 -6.42
C LYS A 181 2.23 -13.02 -5.75
N PRO A 182 3.51 -13.40 -5.94
CA PRO A 182 4.59 -12.51 -5.53
C PRO A 182 4.42 -11.19 -6.29
N ASN A 183 4.12 -10.14 -5.58
CA ASN A 183 4.03 -8.81 -6.18
C ASN A 183 5.44 -8.24 -6.30
N LEU A 184 6.12 -8.54 -7.40
CA LEU A 184 7.48 -8.05 -7.67
C LEU A 184 7.53 -6.53 -7.80
N LEU A 185 6.40 -5.86 -8.06
CA LEU A 185 6.30 -4.40 -8.04
C LEU A 185 6.07 -3.86 -6.62
N GLY A 186 5.70 -4.73 -5.67
CA GLY A 186 5.48 -4.41 -4.27
C GLY A 186 6.69 -4.70 -3.38
N VAL A 187 7.91 -4.51 -3.89
CA VAL A 187 9.13 -4.66 -3.09
C VAL A 187 9.16 -3.59 -2.01
N GLY A 188 9.21 -4.04 -0.76
CA GLY A 188 9.34 -3.18 0.40
C GLY A 188 10.80 -3.07 0.83
N PHE A 189 11.24 -1.86 1.11
CA PHE A 189 12.55 -1.58 1.71
C PHE A 189 12.35 -1.06 3.12
N SER A 190 13.13 -1.54 4.07
CA SER A 190 13.09 -1.08 5.45
C SER A 190 14.47 -1.04 6.09
N ILE A 191 14.61 -0.15 7.06
CA ILE A 191 15.77 -0.08 7.94
C ILE A 191 15.27 -0.43 9.33
N MET A 192 15.90 -1.41 9.98
CA MET A 192 15.53 -1.89 11.30
C MET A 192 16.64 -1.64 12.29
N TYR A 193 16.27 -1.08 13.44
CA TYR A 193 17.19 -0.91 14.56
C TYR A 193 16.81 -1.86 15.70
N TYR A 194 17.78 -2.63 16.19
CA TYR A 194 17.61 -3.63 17.25
C TYR A 194 18.18 -3.09 18.56
N PHE A 195 17.32 -2.92 19.53
CA PHE A 195 17.73 -2.57 20.88
C PHE A 195 18.24 -3.83 21.60
N GLN A 196 19.50 -3.80 22.07
CA GLN A 196 20.00 -4.84 22.94
C GLN A 196 19.37 -4.65 24.33
N VAL A 197 18.39 -5.46 24.67
CA VAL A 197 17.92 -5.57 26.06
C VAL A 197 19.00 -6.35 26.82
N GLY A 198 19.63 -5.69 27.78
CA GLY A 198 20.86 -6.10 28.44
C GLY A 198 20.89 -7.58 28.86
N LYS A 199 22.06 -8.20 28.65
CA LYS A 199 22.39 -9.45 29.30
C LYS A 199 22.30 -9.26 30.82
N ARG A 200 21.33 -9.91 31.45
CA ARG A 200 21.50 -10.37 32.83
C ARG A 200 22.31 -11.64 32.85
#